data_74ce326d26d245cfbb530796e7718388
#
_entry.id   74ce326d26d245cfbb530796e7718388
#
_cell.length_a   1.000
_cell.length_b   1.000
_cell.length_c   1.000
_cell.angle_alpha   90.00
_cell.angle_beta   90.00
_cell.angle_gamma   90.00
#
_symmetry.space_group_name_H-M   'P 1'
#
loop_
_entity.id
_entity.type
_entity.pdbx_description
1 polymer ?
#
loop_
_entity_poly.entity_id
_entity_poly.type
_entity_poly.pdbx_seq_one_letter_code
_entity_poly.pdbx_strand_id
1 'polypeptide(L)'
;IECVVVDTHTIRHRGGDHRYQMVFGEVVGIHINDQFITDGRVDTTAMRILTRMGYDEYAVLTESFRMTRPDNDPILDGRLKV
;
A
#
# COMPACT_ATOMS: atom_id res chain seq x y z
N ILE A 1 9.38 -5.82 -3.61
CA ILE A 1 8.44 -5.91 -4.73
C ILE A 1 9.18 -5.55 -6.00
N GLU A 2 9.08 -6.39 -7.01
CA GLU A 2 9.65 -6.16 -8.33
C GLU A 2 8.55 -5.71 -9.29
N CYS A 3 8.80 -4.63 -10.02
CA CYS A 3 7.82 -4.05 -10.94
C CYS A 3 8.45 -3.76 -12.28
N VAL A 4 7.61 -3.77 -13.31
CA VAL A 4 7.95 -3.27 -14.65
C VAL A 4 7.11 -2.03 -14.89
N VAL A 5 7.75 -0.95 -15.34
CA VAL A 5 7.03 0.30 -15.65
C VAL A 5 6.12 0.07 -16.85
N VAL A 6 4.84 0.35 -16.69
CA VAL A 6 3.83 0.19 -17.74
C VAL A 6 3.27 1.51 -18.22
N ASP A 7 3.36 2.56 -17.41
CA ASP A 7 2.86 3.87 -17.78
C ASP A 7 3.51 4.97 -16.95
N THR A 8 3.54 6.17 -17.50
CA THR A 8 3.95 7.36 -16.78
C THR A 8 3.01 8.49 -17.11
N HIS A 9 2.75 9.36 -16.14
CA HIS A 9 1.87 10.49 -16.33
C HIS A 9 2.50 11.74 -15.72
N THR A 10 2.57 12.81 -16.49
CA THR A 10 3.11 14.08 -16.02
C THR A 10 1.98 14.97 -15.51
N ILE A 11 2.10 15.41 -14.26
CA ILE A 11 1.14 16.31 -13.65
C ILE A 11 1.77 17.69 -13.55
N ARG A 12 1.08 18.69 -14.07
CA ARG A 12 1.52 20.08 -14.00
C ARG A 12 0.97 20.73 -12.74
N HIS A 13 1.82 21.44 -12.05
CA HIS A 13 1.39 22.26 -10.93
C HIS A 13 0.63 23.48 -11.46
N ARG A 14 -0.49 23.82 -10.81
CA ARG A 14 -1.27 25.00 -11.16
C ARG A 14 -0.45 26.27 -10.94
N GLY A 15 -0.24 27.06 -11.99
CA GLY A 15 0.45 28.33 -11.88
C GLY A 15 1.95 28.26 -11.68
N GLY A 16 2.56 27.09 -11.89
CA GLY A 16 3.99 26.90 -11.74
C GLY A 16 4.62 26.10 -12.86
N ASP A 17 5.95 26.15 -12.94
CA ASP A 17 6.72 25.39 -13.92
C ASP A 17 7.08 23.99 -13.43
N HIS A 18 6.74 23.66 -12.19
CA HIS A 18 7.04 22.36 -11.60
C HIS A 18 6.17 21.28 -12.23
N ARG A 19 6.83 20.21 -12.60
CA ARG A 19 6.17 19.02 -13.16
C ARG A 19 6.43 17.84 -12.22
N TYR A 20 5.38 17.08 -11.96
CA TYR A 20 5.46 15.84 -11.20
C TYR A 20 5.15 14.69 -12.12
N GLN A 21 5.89 13.61 -11.98
CA GLN A 21 5.62 12.39 -12.74
C GLN A 21 5.03 11.33 -11.82
N MET A 22 3.94 10.73 -12.29
CA MET A 22 3.42 9.50 -11.71
C MET A 22 3.91 8.33 -12.54
N VAL A 23 4.48 7.35 -11.87
CA VAL A 23 4.98 6.14 -12.52
C VAL A 23 4.12 4.96 -12.08
N PHE A 24 3.59 4.23 -13.05
CA PHE A 24 2.77 3.05 -12.81
C PHE A 24 3.58 1.81 -13.11
N GLY A 25 3.67 0.92 -12.14
CA GLY A 25 4.39 -0.33 -12.28
C GLY A 25 3.46 -1.52 -12.15
N GLU A 26 3.63 -2.48 -13.04
CA GLU A 26 3.00 -3.79 -12.89
C GLU A 26 3.88 -4.66 -12.02
N VAL A 27 3.29 -5.24 -10.97
CA VAL A 27 4.01 -6.11 -10.06
C VAL A 27 4.27 -7.45 -10.76
N VAL A 28 5.54 -7.81 -10.87
CA VAL A 28 5.94 -9.08 -11.50
C VAL A 28 6.58 -10.05 -10.50
N GLY A 29 6.89 -9.60 -9.31
CA GLY A 29 7.42 -10.47 -8.26
C GLY A 29 7.30 -9.84 -6.89
N ILE A 30 7.00 -10.67 -5.90
CA ILE A 30 6.91 -10.26 -4.49
C ILE A 30 7.76 -11.20 -3.67
N HIS A 31 8.65 -10.62 -2.86
CA HIS A 31 9.49 -11.38 -1.95
C HIS A 31 9.16 -10.95 -0.51
N ILE A 32 8.75 -11.90 0.29
CA ILE A 32 8.35 -11.66 1.68
C ILE A 32 9.09 -12.64 2.57
N ASN A 33 9.70 -12.12 3.64
CA ASN A 33 10.32 -12.95 4.63
C ASN A 33 9.24 -13.80 5.34
N ASP A 34 9.48 -15.10 5.44
CA ASP A 34 8.51 -16.05 5.99
C ASP A 34 8.05 -15.70 7.40
N GLN A 35 8.89 -15.04 8.20
CA GLN A 35 8.52 -14.62 9.55
C GLN A 35 7.32 -13.67 9.57
N PHE A 36 7.02 -13.01 8.45
CA PHE A 36 5.89 -12.08 8.35
C PHE A 36 4.67 -12.69 7.68
N ILE A 37 4.66 -14.00 7.48
CA ILE A 37 3.52 -14.71 6.92
C ILE A 37 2.88 -15.57 8.01
N THR A 38 1.59 -15.33 8.28
CA THR A 38 0.82 -16.09 9.26
C THR A 38 -0.46 -16.58 8.59
N ASP A 39 -0.68 -17.87 8.59
CA ASP A 39 -1.85 -18.53 7.99
C ASP A 39 -2.06 -18.10 6.51
N GLY A 40 -0.97 -18.02 5.74
CA GLY A 40 -1.01 -17.66 4.34
C GLY A 40 -1.24 -16.16 4.07
N ARG A 41 -1.19 -15.32 5.09
CA ARG A 41 -1.40 -13.89 4.98
C ARG A 41 -0.19 -13.13 5.49
N VAL A 42 0.06 -11.96 4.88
CA VAL A 42 1.13 -11.08 5.33
C VAL A 42 0.69 -10.39 6.63
N ASP A 43 1.48 -10.55 7.67
CA ASP A 43 1.26 -9.85 8.94
C ASP A 43 1.95 -8.48 8.87
N THR A 44 1.20 -7.49 8.41
CA THR A 44 1.73 -6.14 8.20
C THR A 44 2.08 -5.44 9.50
N THR A 45 1.39 -5.77 10.59
CA THR A 45 1.71 -5.21 11.91
C THR A 45 3.06 -5.68 12.42
N ALA A 46 3.37 -6.97 12.23
CA ALA A 46 4.66 -7.54 12.62
C ALA A 46 5.83 -6.92 11.85
N MET A 47 5.57 -6.45 10.64
CA MET A 47 6.59 -5.80 9.81
C MET A 47 6.98 -4.43 10.32
N ARG A 48 6.21 -3.83 11.19
CA ARG A 48 6.44 -2.48 11.72
C ARG A 48 6.64 -1.46 10.61
N ILE A 49 5.62 -1.35 9.76
CA ILE A 49 5.65 -0.50 8.58
C ILE A 49 5.86 0.95 8.98
N LEU A 50 6.78 1.62 8.30
CA LEU A 50 7.00 3.05 8.45
C LEU A 50 5.88 3.81 7.77
N THR A 51 5.22 4.70 8.51
CA THR A 51 4.09 5.46 8.03
C THR A 51 4.46 6.93 7.90
N ARG A 52 4.21 7.52 6.73
CA ARG A 52 4.40 8.95 6.50
C ARG A 52 3.23 9.71 7.12
N MET A 53 3.54 10.65 7.98
CA MET A 53 2.58 11.56 8.60
C MET A 53 2.63 12.93 7.93
N GLY A 54 2.05 13.94 8.55
CA GLY A 54 2.15 15.31 8.09
C GLY A 54 3.51 15.92 8.40
N TYR A 55 3.85 16.98 7.67
CA TYR A 55 5.11 17.70 7.83
C TYR A 55 6.32 16.77 7.65
N ASP A 56 7.22 16.72 8.60
CA ASP A 56 8.40 15.86 8.62
C ASP A 56 8.26 14.69 9.59
N GLU A 57 7.04 14.37 9.97
CA GLU A 57 6.78 13.33 10.95
C GLU A 57 6.55 11.97 10.28
N TYR A 58 6.98 10.93 10.96
CA TYR A 58 6.82 9.53 10.60
C TYR A 58 6.38 8.75 11.83
N ALA A 59 5.69 7.64 11.60
CA ALA A 59 5.30 6.73 12.65
C ALA A 59 5.65 5.30 12.26
N VAL A 60 5.88 4.46 13.27
CA VAL A 60 6.04 3.03 13.07
C VAL A 60 4.76 2.35 13.49
N LEU A 61 4.20 1.53 12.62
CA LEU A 61 2.97 0.81 12.91
C LEU A 61 3.24 -0.30 13.92
N THR A 62 2.59 -0.22 15.10
CA THR A 62 2.74 -1.22 16.16
C THR A 62 1.46 -1.97 16.45
N GLU A 63 0.32 -1.47 15.99
CA GLU A 63 -0.97 -2.11 16.18
C GLU A 63 -1.89 -1.81 15.02
N SER A 64 -2.89 -2.65 14.82
CA SER A 64 -3.89 -2.45 13.77
C SER A 64 -5.28 -2.86 14.27
N PHE A 65 -6.30 -2.39 13.57
CA PHE A 65 -7.67 -2.76 13.85
C PHE A 65 -8.42 -2.98 12.56
N ARG A 66 -9.54 -3.69 12.63
CA ARG A 66 -10.39 -3.95 11.48
C ARG A 66 -11.60 -3.04 11.49
N MET A 67 -12.01 -2.64 10.32
CA MET A 67 -13.25 -1.90 10.12
C MET A 67 -14.11 -2.64 9.12
N THR A 68 -15.41 -2.76 9.46
CA THR A 68 -16.38 -3.33 8.53
C THR A 68 -16.66 -2.31 7.43
N ARG A 69 -16.74 -2.79 6.19
CA ARG A 69 -17.06 -1.92 5.06
C ARG A 69 -18.47 -1.35 5.19
N PRO A 70 -18.72 -0.12 4.72
CA PRO A 70 -20.04 0.49 4.83
C PRO A 70 -21.16 -0.29 4.16
N ASP A 71 -20.88 -0.96 3.04
CA ASP A 71 -21.86 -1.78 2.32
C ASP A 71 -22.07 -3.15 2.95
N ASN A 72 -21.15 -3.58 3.80
CA ASN A 72 -21.24 -4.82 4.57
C ASN A 72 -21.66 -6.02 3.72
N ASP A 73 -21.10 -6.18 2.53
CA ASP A 73 -21.37 -7.29 1.65
C ASP A 73 -20.48 -8.47 2.03
N PRO A 74 -21.05 -9.58 2.54
CA PRO A 74 -20.25 -10.73 2.94
C PRO A 74 -19.45 -11.36 1.82
N ILE A 75 -19.94 -11.27 0.58
CA ILE A 75 -19.24 -11.81 -0.59
C ILE A 75 -18.00 -10.99 -0.90
N LEU A 76 -18.12 -9.66 -0.88
CA LEU A 76 -16.98 -8.77 -1.07
C LEU A 76 -15.97 -8.90 0.06
N ASP A 77 -16.43 -8.99 1.29
CA ASP A 77 -15.58 -9.23 2.44
C ASP A 77 -14.80 -10.53 2.28
N GLY A 78 -15.44 -11.58 1.83
CA GLY A 78 -14.79 -12.87 1.58
C GLY A 78 -13.68 -12.77 0.53
N ARG A 79 -13.88 -11.97 -0.51
CA ARG A 79 -12.89 -11.76 -1.56
C ARG A 79 -11.68 -10.98 -1.07
N LEU A 80 -11.89 -10.04 -0.19
CA LEU A 80 -10.84 -9.15 0.30
C LEU A 80 -10.06 -9.73 1.46
N LYS A 81 -10.54 -10.82 2.04
CA LYS A 81 -9.85 -11.54 3.11
C LYS A 81 -8.81 -12.52 2.58
N VAL A 82 -8.76 -12.69 1.30
CA VAL A 82 -7.82 -13.62 0.67
C VAL A 82 -6.39 -13.08 0.73
#